data_4d3adee81e48c3a13b153137cad0f80c
#
_entry.id   4d3adee81e48c3a13b153137cad0f80c
#
_cell.length_a   1.000
_cell.length_b   1.000
_cell.length_c   1.000
_cell.angle_alpha   90.00
_cell.angle_beta   90.00
_cell.angle_gamma   90.00
#
_symmetry.space_group_name_H-M   'P 1'
#
loop_
_entity.id
_entity.type
_entity.pdbx_description
1 polymer ?
#
loop_
_entity_poly.entity_id
_entity_poly.type
_entity_poly.pdbx_seq_one_letter_code
_entity_poly.pdbx_strand_id
1 'polypeptide(L)'
;ALGRIGVKTVALYLLTTAMAITIALVLASIFAPGEGFQITSGYSDFQPTPPPPLSKVLIGMIPGNPFAAMAQGNMLQLIVFSIIFGISLTLSGDAGQPVVNLFTSLNEVVMKMVGIVMWLAPIGVFCLIGKTFATQGIEVIAPLFGYFAVVVLALGVHFFCSYGSLIAFVARLHR
;
A
#
# COMPACT_ATOMS: atom_id res chain seq x y z
N ALA A 1 21.28 -14.07 13.71
CA ALA A 1 21.36 -13.38 12.40
C ALA A 1 19.99 -12.87 11.93
N LEU A 2 18.91 -13.65 12.03
CA LEU A 2 17.58 -13.34 11.50
C LEU A 2 16.96 -12.06 12.08
N GLY A 3 17.05 -11.84 13.39
CA GLY A 3 16.51 -10.66 14.05
C GLY A 3 17.19 -9.35 13.63
N ARG A 4 18.51 -9.35 13.42
CA ARG A 4 19.26 -8.18 12.96
C ARG A 4 18.91 -7.80 11.52
N ILE A 5 18.67 -8.79 10.67
CA ILE A 5 18.25 -8.57 9.27
C ILE A 5 16.82 -8.03 9.28
N GLY A 6 15.92 -8.63 10.05
CA GLY A 6 14.53 -8.19 10.17
C GLY A 6 14.41 -6.72 10.61
N VAL A 7 15.11 -6.33 11.68
CA VAL A 7 15.09 -4.93 12.16
C VAL A 7 15.62 -3.96 11.12
N LYS A 8 16.73 -4.30 10.43
CA LYS A 8 17.28 -3.45 9.36
C LYS A 8 16.30 -3.30 8.19
N THR A 9 15.64 -4.40 7.80
CA THR A 9 14.65 -4.38 6.71
C THR A 9 13.45 -3.50 7.07
N VAL A 10 12.91 -3.64 8.29
CA VAL A 10 11.79 -2.81 8.76
C VAL A 10 12.19 -1.33 8.84
N ALA A 11 13.38 -1.03 9.36
CA ALA A 11 13.87 0.34 9.44
C ALA A 11 14.04 0.97 8.05
N LEU A 12 14.62 0.24 7.08
CA LEU A 12 14.74 0.69 5.69
C LEU A 12 13.38 0.88 5.04
N TYR A 13 12.44 -0.03 5.27
CA TYR A 13 11.09 0.08 4.75
C TYR A 13 10.38 1.34 5.26
N LEU A 14 10.44 1.60 6.56
CA LEU A 14 9.85 2.80 7.16
C LEU A 14 10.50 4.08 6.62
N LEU A 15 11.81 4.09 6.48
CA LEU A 15 12.55 5.23 5.95
C LEU A 15 12.16 5.53 4.49
N THR A 16 12.16 4.51 3.63
CA THR A 16 11.78 4.67 2.22
C THR A 16 10.32 5.06 2.05
N THR A 17 9.43 4.54 2.89
CA THR A 17 8.01 4.93 2.91
C THR A 17 7.83 6.38 3.34
N ALA A 18 8.51 6.81 4.41
CA ALA A 18 8.48 8.21 4.84
C ALA A 18 8.99 9.17 3.75
N MET A 19 10.09 8.80 3.07
CA MET A 19 10.60 9.56 1.93
C MET A 19 9.58 9.62 0.78
N ALA A 20 8.94 8.50 0.44
CA ALA A 20 7.92 8.44 -0.61
C ALA A 20 6.76 9.39 -0.33
N ILE A 21 6.22 9.33 0.89
CA ILE A 21 5.11 10.18 1.32
C ILE A 21 5.51 11.66 1.28
N THR A 22 6.70 11.99 1.77
CA THR A 22 7.22 13.36 1.77
C THR A 22 7.35 13.90 0.35
N ILE A 23 7.96 13.13 -0.56
CA ILE A 23 8.11 13.52 -1.97
C ILE A 23 6.73 13.72 -2.61
N ALA A 24 5.79 12.80 -2.38
CA ALA A 24 4.44 12.89 -2.95
C ALA A 24 3.70 14.14 -2.44
N LEU A 25 3.76 14.43 -1.14
CA LEU A 25 3.12 15.61 -0.55
C LEU A 25 3.75 16.91 -1.05
N VAL A 26 5.07 16.99 -1.13
CA VAL A 26 5.78 18.17 -1.65
C VAL A 26 5.39 18.43 -3.11
N LEU A 27 5.41 17.40 -3.95
CA LEU A 27 5.02 17.55 -5.35
C LEU A 27 3.53 17.90 -5.50
N ALA A 28 2.66 17.26 -4.73
CA ALA A 28 1.24 17.60 -4.71
C ALA A 28 0.99 19.05 -4.27
N SER A 29 1.76 19.57 -3.32
CA SER A 29 1.65 20.96 -2.86
C SER A 29 2.19 21.97 -3.90
N ILE A 30 3.23 21.59 -4.67
CA ILE A 30 3.81 22.48 -5.70
C ILE A 30 2.91 22.53 -6.93
N PHE A 31 2.44 21.39 -7.39
CA PHE A 31 1.66 21.29 -8.64
C PHE A 31 0.16 21.46 -8.44
N ALA A 32 -0.33 21.35 -7.19
CA ALA A 32 -1.74 21.48 -6.80
C ALA A 32 -2.73 20.87 -7.84
N PRO A 33 -2.58 19.59 -8.24
CA PRO A 33 -3.26 19.01 -9.40
C PRO A 33 -4.79 18.93 -9.27
N GLY A 34 -5.35 19.39 -8.14
CA GLY A 34 -6.78 19.47 -7.87
C GLY A 34 -7.33 20.90 -7.87
N GLU A 35 -6.51 21.92 -8.08
CA GLU A 35 -7.00 23.31 -8.13
C GLU A 35 -7.95 23.52 -9.32
N GLY A 36 -9.14 24.05 -9.03
CA GLY A 36 -10.18 24.30 -10.05
C GLY A 36 -11.11 23.12 -10.31
N PHE A 37 -10.89 21.96 -9.68
CA PHE A 37 -11.79 20.82 -9.82
C PHE A 37 -13.00 21.00 -8.90
N GLN A 38 -14.14 21.42 -9.47
CA GLN A 38 -15.41 21.47 -8.75
C GLN A 38 -16.11 20.12 -8.90
N ILE A 39 -16.18 19.36 -7.81
CA ILE A 39 -16.96 18.13 -7.75
C ILE A 39 -18.44 18.53 -7.72
N THR A 40 -19.10 18.47 -8.87
CA THR A 40 -20.46 18.96 -9.07
C THR A 40 -21.54 18.10 -8.41
N SER A 41 -21.22 16.96 -7.85
CA SER A 41 -22.21 16.04 -7.28
C SER A 41 -21.75 15.35 -6.00
N GLY A 42 -22.40 15.68 -4.90
CA GLY A 42 -22.64 14.76 -3.78
C GLY A 42 -21.60 14.67 -2.68
N TYR A 43 -20.52 15.45 -2.69
CA TYR A 43 -19.49 15.40 -1.65
C TYR A 43 -19.48 16.63 -0.70
N SER A 44 -20.57 17.37 -0.65
CA SER A 44 -20.72 18.52 0.27
C SER A 44 -20.68 18.16 1.76
N ASP A 45 -20.72 16.87 2.10
CA ASP A 45 -20.72 16.37 3.49
C ASP A 45 -19.47 15.58 3.89
N PHE A 46 -18.35 15.70 3.16
CA PHE A 46 -17.11 15.07 3.60
C PHE A 46 -16.55 15.81 4.82
N GLN A 47 -16.91 15.34 6.01
CA GLN A 47 -16.25 15.75 7.25
C GLN A 47 -15.00 14.87 7.45
N PRO A 48 -13.79 15.44 7.42
CA PRO A 48 -12.59 14.67 7.70
C PRO A 48 -12.66 14.12 9.11
N THR A 49 -12.72 12.80 9.23
CA THR A 49 -12.67 12.13 10.53
C THR A 49 -11.31 12.40 11.14
N PRO A 50 -11.22 12.97 12.37
CA PRO A 50 -9.95 13.22 12.98
C PRO A 50 -9.17 11.89 13.14
N PRO A 51 -7.85 11.90 12.91
CA PRO A 51 -7.05 10.68 13.02
C PRO A 51 -7.19 10.11 14.43
N PRO A 52 -7.36 8.78 14.57
CA PRO A 52 -7.48 8.16 15.88
C PRO A 52 -6.19 8.37 16.69
N PRO A 53 -6.27 8.56 18.01
CA PRO A 53 -5.09 8.72 18.84
C PRO A 53 -4.18 7.49 18.74
N LEU A 54 -2.87 7.71 18.80
CA LEU A 54 -1.86 6.67 18.62
C LEU A 54 -2.07 5.47 19.55
N SER A 55 -2.52 5.71 20.78
CA SER A 55 -2.85 4.67 21.76
C SER A 55 -3.95 3.74 21.25
N LYS A 56 -5.00 4.28 20.62
CA LYS A 56 -6.09 3.49 20.05
C LYS A 56 -5.62 2.65 18.85
N VAL A 57 -4.70 3.21 18.04
CA VAL A 57 -4.09 2.48 16.92
C VAL A 57 -3.25 1.32 17.46
N LEU A 58 -2.38 1.54 18.44
CA LEU A 58 -1.51 0.52 19.00
C LEU A 58 -2.30 -0.62 19.69
N ILE A 59 -3.32 -0.28 20.47
CA ILE A 59 -4.20 -1.28 21.10
C ILE A 59 -4.98 -2.04 20.02
N GLY A 60 -5.48 -1.34 19.01
CA GLY A 60 -6.23 -1.91 17.89
C GLY A 60 -5.42 -2.79 16.96
N MET A 61 -4.08 -2.80 17.06
CA MET A 61 -3.21 -3.68 16.25
C MET A 61 -3.29 -5.15 16.67
N ILE A 62 -3.65 -5.43 17.92
CA ILE A 62 -3.74 -6.80 18.43
C ILE A 62 -5.12 -7.38 18.04
N PRO A 63 -5.20 -8.39 17.18
CA PRO A 63 -6.48 -8.94 16.77
C PRO A 63 -7.08 -9.79 17.91
N GLY A 64 -8.26 -9.43 18.36
CA GLY A 64 -9.05 -10.29 19.25
C GLY A 64 -9.60 -11.53 18.52
N ASN A 65 -9.84 -11.40 17.20
CA ASN A 65 -10.23 -12.48 16.31
C ASN A 65 -9.62 -12.29 14.93
N PRO A 66 -8.62 -13.10 14.53
CA PRO A 66 -7.93 -12.95 13.24
C PRO A 66 -8.87 -13.22 12.05
N PHE A 67 -9.85 -14.11 12.17
CA PHE A 67 -10.81 -14.39 11.11
C PHE A 67 -11.77 -13.21 10.88
N ALA A 68 -12.18 -12.54 11.94
CA ALA A 68 -12.97 -11.32 11.82
C ALA A 68 -12.14 -10.19 11.19
N ALA A 69 -10.86 -10.07 11.54
CA ALA A 69 -9.94 -9.11 10.92
C ALA A 69 -9.77 -9.35 9.41
N MET A 70 -9.70 -10.62 8.98
CA MET A 70 -9.68 -11.01 7.56
C MET A 70 -10.98 -10.59 6.85
N ALA A 71 -12.12 -10.92 7.42
CA ALA A 71 -13.42 -10.60 6.83
C ALA A 71 -13.69 -9.10 6.71
N GLN A 72 -13.17 -8.31 7.66
CA GLN A 72 -13.30 -6.84 7.68
C GLN A 72 -12.20 -6.11 6.91
N GLY A 73 -11.19 -6.83 6.40
CA GLY A 73 -10.04 -6.21 5.71
C GLY A 73 -9.14 -5.36 6.61
N ASN A 74 -9.08 -5.65 7.92
CA ASN A 74 -8.24 -4.92 8.85
C ASN A 74 -6.78 -5.33 8.71
N MET A 75 -6.09 -4.69 7.75
CA MET A 75 -4.72 -5.05 7.36
C MET A 75 -3.71 -4.97 8.51
N LEU A 76 -3.86 -3.97 9.40
CA LEU A 76 -2.92 -3.78 10.50
C LEU A 76 -2.96 -4.97 11.48
N GLN A 77 -4.16 -5.43 11.83
CA GLN A 77 -4.34 -6.61 12.67
C GLN A 77 -3.84 -7.89 11.98
N LEU A 78 -4.05 -8.01 10.66
CA LEU A 78 -3.56 -9.15 9.88
C LEU A 78 -2.04 -9.21 9.85
N ILE A 79 -1.36 -8.07 9.69
CA ILE A 79 0.10 -8.01 9.71
C ILE A 79 0.64 -8.49 11.06
N VAL A 80 0.11 -7.97 12.16
CA VAL A 80 0.55 -8.37 13.51
C VAL A 80 0.29 -9.86 13.76
N PHE A 81 -0.89 -10.34 13.40
CA PHE A 81 -1.21 -11.78 13.50
C PHE A 81 -0.24 -12.63 12.68
N SER A 82 0.03 -12.24 11.43
CA SER A 82 0.92 -12.99 10.52
C SER A 82 2.35 -13.05 11.03
N ILE A 83 2.84 -11.97 11.66
CA ILE A 83 4.17 -11.96 12.27
C ILE A 83 4.23 -12.96 13.43
N ILE A 84 3.27 -12.90 14.35
CA ILE A 84 3.23 -13.81 15.52
C ILE A 84 3.08 -15.26 15.04
N PHE A 85 2.19 -15.51 14.10
CA PHE A 85 1.96 -16.82 13.53
C PHE A 85 3.20 -17.38 12.83
N GLY A 86 3.89 -16.56 12.02
CA GLY A 86 5.13 -16.96 11.34
C GLY A 86 6.27 -17.27 12.31
N ILE A 87 6.41 -16.49 13.40
CA ILE A 87 7.38 -16.79 14.46
C ILE A 87 7.04 -18.12 15.14
N SER A 88 5.76 -18.34 15.45
CA SER A 88 5.30 -19.60 16.08
C SER A 88 5.57 -20.81 15.19
N LEU A 89 5.33 -20.71 13.88
CA LEU A 89 5.67 -21.76 12.92
C LEU A 89 7.18 -22.06 12.89
N THR A 90 8.01 -21.03 12.91
CA THR A 90 9.47 -21.18 12.93
C THR A 90 9.95 -21.88 14.21
N LEU A 91 9.35 -21.57 15.35
CA LEU A 91 9.67 -22.19 16.64
C LEU A 91 9.15 -23.63 16.75
N SER A 92 8.12 -24.00 16.00
CA SER A 92 7.55 -25.36 15.98
C SER A 92 8.40 -26.37 15.20
N GLY A 93 9.43 -25.93 14.47
CA GLY A 93 10.31 -26.79 13.69
C GLY A 93 9.55 -27.70 12.71
N ASP A 94 9.88 -28.99 12.70
CA ASP A 94 9.30 -29.97 11.78
C ASP A 94 7.77 -30.12 11.92
N ALA A 95 7.24 -29.92 13.12
CA ALA A 95 5.78 -29.98 13.37
C ALA A 95 5.01 -28.85 12.65
N GLY A 96 5.67 -27.73 12.39
CA GLY A 96 5.10 -26.61 11.64
C GLY A 96 5.11 -26.80 10.13
N GLN A 97 5.92 -27.72 9.59
CA GLN A 97 6.14 -27.88 8.16
C GLN A 97 4.85 -28.16 7.34
N PRO A 98 3.90 -28.98 7.79
CA PRO A 98 2.64 -29.17 7.07
C PRO A 98 1.85 -27.87 6.88
N VAL A 99 1.87 -26.99 7.90
CA VAL A 99 1.20 -25.69 7.85
C VAL A 99 1.91 -24.75 6.88
N VAL A 100 3.23 -24.72 6.88
CA VAL A 100 4.02 -23.95 5.90
C VAL A 100 3.69 -24.38 4.47
N ASN A 101 3.66 -25.70 4.22
CA ASN A 101 3.33 -26.24 2.91
C ASN A 101 1.89 -25.89 2.48
N LEU A 102 0.92 -25.93 3.41
CA LEU A 102 -0.44 -25.51 3.16
C LEU A 102 -0.50 -24.04 2.72
N PHE A 103 0.15 -23.13 3.46
CA PHE A 103 0.15 -21.70 3.12
C PHE A 103 0.90 -21.42 1.81
N THR A 104 1.97 -22.15 1.52
CA THR A 104 2.69 -22.05 0.25
C THR A 104 1.77 -22.43 -0.93
N SER A 105 1.09 -23.57 -0.84
CA SER A 105 0.15 -24.01 -1.86
C SER A 105 -1.04 -23.06 -1.99
N LEU A 106 -1.57 -22.57 -0.87
CA LEU A 106 -2.67 -21.60 -0.85
C LEU A 106 -2.27 -20.30 -1.55
N ASN A 107 -1.05 -19.82 -1.30
CA ASN A 107 -0.51 -18.63 -1.97
C ASN A 107 -0.46 -18.81 -3.50
N GLU A 108 0.00 -19.98 -3.99
CA GLU A 108 0.02 -20.26 -5.42
C GLU A 108 -1.38 -20.25 -6.05
N VAL A 109 -2.37 -20.84 -5.36
CA VAL A 109 -3.76 -20.85 -5.81
C VAL A 109 -4.33 -19.43 -5.83
N VAL A 110 -4.11 -18.65 -4.77
CA VAL A 110 -4.57 -17.26 -4.67
C VAL A 110 -3.93 -16.40 -5.77
N MET A 111 -2.63 -16.56 -6.04
CA MET A 111 -1.96 -15.83 -7.13
C MET A 111 -2.53 -16.16 -8.51
N LYS A 112 -2.91 -17.42 -8.76
CA LYS A 112 -3.62 -17.80 -10.00
C LYS A 112 -5.02 -17.20 -10.06
N MET A 113 -5.73 -17.18 -8.95
CA MET A 113 -7.05 -16.53 -8.85
C MET A 113 -6.97 -15.04 -9.13
N VAL A 114 -5.97 -14.35 -8.58
CA VAL A 114 -5.69 -12.94 -8.88
C VAL A 114 -5.43 -12.75 -10.38
N GLY A 115 -4.65 -13.64 -11.00
CA GLY A 115 -4.42 -13.61 -12.46
C GLY A 115 -5.70 -13.70 -13.28
N ILE A 116 -6.63 -14.58 -12.89
CA ILE A 116 -7.95 -14.71 -13.54
C ILE A 116 -8.75 -13.43 -13.41
N VAL A 117 -8.81 -12.85 -12.20
CA VAL A 117 -9.52 -11.58 -11.96
C VAL A 117 -8.88 -10.44 -12.74
N MET A 118 -7.55 -10.38 -12.80
CA MET A 118 -6.81 -9.36 -13.56
C MET A 118 -7.06 -9.44 -15.07
N TRP A 119 -7.45 -10.60 -15.59
CA TRP A 119 -7.86 -10.73 -16.98
C TRP A 119 -9.16 -9.96 -17.29
N LEU A 120 -10.05 -9.81 -16.29
CA LEU A 120 -11.26 -8.99 -16.41
C LEU A 120 -11.00 -7.49 -16.15
N ALA A 121 -9.83 -7.14 -15.60
CA ALA A 121 -9.51 -5.77 -15.21
C ALA A 121 -9.69 -4.73 -16.34
N PRO A 122 -9.30 -4.98 -17.62
CA PRO A 122 -9.50 -4.00 -18.70
C PRO A 122 -10.97 -3.63 -18.91
N ILE A 123 -11.88 -4.60 -18.77
CA ILE A 123 -13.33 -4.38 -18.89
C ILE A 123 -13.82 -3.51 -17.72
N GLY A 124 -13.40 -3.83 -16.49
CA GLY A 124 -13.75 -3.06 -15.30
C GLY A 124 -13.24 -1.61 -15.37
N VAL A 125 -11.99 -1.42 -15.81
CA VAL A 125 -11.39 -0.09 -16.00
C VAL A 125 -12.16 0.71 -17.07
N PHE A 126 -12.49 0.09 -18.20
CA PHE A 126 -13.30 0.73 -19.24
C PHE A 126 -14.66 1.21 -18.71
N CYS A 127 -15.36 0.35 -17.96
CA CYS A 127 -16.66 0.71 -17.36
C CYS A 127 -16.54 1.85 -16.33
N LEU A 128 -15.48 1.83 -15.49
CA LEU A 128 -15.22 2.87 -14.51
C LEU A 128 -14.92 4.22 -15.17
N ILE A 129 -14.08 4.22 -16.19
CA ILE A 129 -13.75 5.42 -16.95
C ILE A 129 -15.02 5.95 -17.66
N GLY A 130 -15.79 5.07 -18.31
CA GLY A 130 -17.04 5.43 -18.96
C GLY A 130 -18.06 6.04 -17.98
N LYS A 131 -18.19 5.45 -16.78
CA LYS A 131 -19.05 6.02 -15.72
C LYS A 131 -18.55 7.39 -15.28
N THR A 132 -17.26 7.58 -15.09
CA THR A 132 -16.68 8.85 -14.68
C THR A 132 -16.98 9.95 -15.70
N PHE A 133 -16.78 9.67 -16.98
CA PHE A 133 -17.10 10.65 -18.04
C PHE A 133 -18.59 10.91 -18.21
N ALA A 134 -19.43 9.89 -18.03
CA ALA A 134 -20.88 10.07 -18.09
C ALA A 134 -21.44 10.92 -16.93
N THR A 135 -20.80 10.84 -15.75
CA THR A 135 -21.28 11.57 -14.56
C THR A 135 -20.65 12.94 -14.39
N GLN A 136 -19.42 13.13 -14.81
CA GLN A 136 -18.64 14.35 -14.56
C GLN A 136 -18.30 15.15 -15.84
N GLY A 137 -18.61 14.60 -17.01
CA GLY A 137 -18.32 15.25 -18.29
C GLY A 137 -16.87 15.10 -18.74
N ILE A 138 -16.59 15.58 -19.95
CA ILE A 138 -15.25 15.50 -20.58
C ILE A 138 -14.25 16.48 -19.95
N GLU A 139 -14.73 17.52 -19.27
CA GLU A 139 -13.90 18.56 -18.62
C GLU A 139 -12.98 18.01 -17.52
N VAL A 140 -13.30 16.82 -17.00
CA VAL A 140 -12.49 16.09 -15.99
C VAL A 140 -11.17 15.56 -16.55
N ILE A 141 -11.04 15.43 -17.88
CA ILE A 141 -9.84 14.82 -18.49
C ILE A 141 -8.57 15.61 -18.15
N ALA A 142 -8.62 16.93 -18.25
CA ALA A 142 -7.43 17.76 -18.04
C ALA A 142 -6.91 17.71 -16.59
N PRO A 143 -7.74 17.86 -15.54
CA PRO A 143 -7.30 17.66 -14.15
C PRO A 143 -6.82 16.24 -13.85
N LEU A 144 -7.50 15.21 -14.41
CA LEU A 144 -7.07 13.81 -14.26
C LEU A 144 -5.71 13.55 -14.89
N PHE A 145 -5.46 14.11 -16.07
CA PHE A 145 -4.16 13.98 -16.73
C PHE A 145 -3.07 14.72 -15.94
N GLY A 146 -3.37 15.91 -15.40
CA GLY A 146 -2.48 16.64 -14.50
C GLY A 146 -2.12 15.83 -13.26
N TYR A 147 -3.13 15.25 -12.60
CA TYR A 147 -2.90 14.35 -11.46
C TYR A 147 -2.04 13.15 -11.84
N PHE A 148 -2.34 12.48 -12.94
CA PHE A 148 -1.56 11.35 -13.44
C PHE A 148 -0.09 11.72 -13.70
N ALA A 149 0.15 12.87 -14.33
CA ALA A 149 1.50 13.36 -14.60
C ALA A 149 2.28 13.61 -13.30
N VAL A 150 1.64 14.21 -12.29
CA VAL A 150 2.26 14.44 -10.97
C VAL A 150 2.57 13.12 -10.26
N VAL A 151 1.69 12.12 -10.35
CA VAL A 151 1.94 10.78 -9.78
C VAL A 151 3.14 10.11 -10.46
N VAL A 152 3.20 10.14 -11.79
CA VAL A 152 4.33 9.56 -12.55
C VAL A 152 5.64 10.29 -12.20
N LEU A 153 5.60 11.61 -12.09
CA LEU A 153 6.74 12.42 -11.67
C LEU A 153 7.19 12.04 -10.25
N ALA A 154 6.26 11.91 -9.31
CA ALA A 154 6.53 11.53 -7.92
C ALA A 154 7.17 10.14 -7.84
N LEU A 155 6.67 9.17 -8.61
CA LEU A 155 7.26 7.83 -8.69
C LEU A 155 8.67 7.87 -9.29
N GLY A 156 8.89 8.66 -10.34
CA GLY A 156 10.21 8.84 -10.94
C GLY A 156 11.21 9.47 -9.97
N VAL A 157 10.83 10.57 -9.33
CA VAL A 157 11.67 11.24 -8.31
C VAL A 157 11.94 10.29 -7.14
N HIS A 158 10.94 9.59 -6.64
CA HIS A 158 11.13 8.61 -5.57
C HIS A 158 12.09 7.49 -6.00
N PHE A 159 11.94 6.95 -7.21
CA PHE A 159 12.83 5.92 -7.72
C PHE A 159 14.28 6.38 -7.75
N PHE A 160 14.57 7.51 -8.37
CA PHE A 160 15.95 8.03 -8.48
C PHE A 160 16.51 8.52 -7.14
N CYS A 161 15.74 9.25 -6.34
CA CYS A 161 16.22 9.80 -5.06
C CYS A 161 16.34 8.70 -3.98
N SER A 162 15.32 7.88 -3.80
CA SER A 162 15.31 6.88 -2.71
C SER A 162 16.19 5.69 -3.03
N TYR A 163 15.99 5.05 -4.20
CA TYR A 163 16.78 3.87 -4.55
C TYR A 163 18.19 4.25 -5.03
N GLY A 164 18.34 5.34 -5.75
CA GLY A 164 19.65 5.84 -6.18
C GLY A 164 20.54 6.20 -5.00
N SER A 165 20.01 6.91 -4.00
CA SER A 165 20.74 7.24 -2.77
C SER A 165 21.08 6.00 -1.92
N LEU A 166 20.13 5.06 -1.84
CA LEU A 166 20.34 3.81 -1.09
C LEU A 166 21.44 2.95 -1.72
N ILE A 167 21.43 2.80 -3.04
CA ILE A 167 22.47 2.07 -3.78
C ILE A 167 23.83 2.77 -3.60
N ALA A 168 23.88 4.08 -3.74
CA ALA A 168 25.11 4.84 -3.55
C ALA A 168 25.65 4.72 -2.11
N PHE A 169 24.77 4.71 -1.11
CA PHE A 169 25.14 4.53 0.29
C PHE A 169 25.68 3.11 0.56
N VAL A 170 24.98 2.08 0.08
CA VAL A 170 25.39 0.67 0.24
C VAL A 170 26.70 0.41 -0.52
N ALA A 171 26.88 0.97 -1.74
CA ALA A 171 28.10 0.83 -2.50
C ALA A 171 29.31 1.49 -1.83
N ARG A 172 29.10 2.59 -1.08
CA ARG A 172 30.15 3.23 -0.28
C ARG A 172 30.55 2.44 0.97
N LEU A 173 29.63 1.66 1.54
CA LEU A 173 29.93 0.81 2.71
C LEU A 173 30.70 -0.46 2.34
N HIS A 174 30.74 -0.82 1.05
CA HIS A 174 31.47 -1.99 0.54
C HIS A 174 32.86 -1.65 -0.04
N ARG A 175 33.26 -0.39 0.00
CA ARG A 175 34.65 0.06 -0.28
C ARG A 175 35.37 0.39 1.02
#